data_a3e19b4f8f73659d02dc0a8b6b999614
#
_entry.id   a3e19b4f8f73659d02dc0a8b6b999614
#
_cell.length_a   1.000
_cell.length_b   1.000
_cell.length_c   1.000
_cell.angle_alpha   90.00
_cell.angle_beta   90.00
_cell.angle_gamma   90.00
#
_symmetry.space_group_name_H-M   'P 1'
#
loop_
_entity.id
_entity.type
_entity.pdbx_description
1 polymer ?
#
loop_
_entity_poly.entity_id
_entity_poly.type
_entity_poly.pdbx_seq_one_letter_code
_entity_poly.pdbx_strand_id
1 'polypeptide(L)'
;MNIKITKLALVVAASFSANAIANIEYPLMPGDPLVDQQWHLKNTGQAAFSDRGGKAGEDMNVSLTHAMGIMGAGVTAAVIDGGVEVKHPDLIDNARPGSWNFTNNSPDLAPGSPTDRHGTAVAGIIASSAFNGIGGRGVAPRAGLVGFNYLVSGNQTTANWLQSHGMYSDGFAKQSFDFPRVFNQSYGRTLSSPRSFDYEESPWLKTYEDAQEEITRTTHGGRGAIFVKSAGNGYERQTFTDSELGRGYLWFENRNHGLPLQNVNLERMDTSFWNLVASAYNADGELSSYSTVGSSVFVSAPGGQYGTSSPAIITTDVSGCEAGYNPLWLRNDLHGGHPLDPNCDYSARSNGTSAAAPNVAGAIAVIMSANPALSWLDVRNILATTSRRIDAEHPGVALSFKDSEGKQVSYQAIDKWQTNAAGYQYHNFYGFGAVDVDAAVNLARFYDKNLGEFVKTDRVLVTAEAEIPDGHLSGAQSTFNNDQELTVDAVQIRVNIDHTSTRDLAIELISPSGTRSVVMTPRTGTILGNNGMQNTQMLSHHFYGEQAKGEWTLRVIDTASEDEAYIFDPRTSGEPNVNMVHRNNTENGVLKSWDIRFFGRK
;
A
#
# COMPACT_ATOMS: atom_id res chain seq x y z
N MET A 1 -58.42 -6.42 -42.82
CA MET A 1 -57.32 -7.39 -42.57
C MET A 1 -56.13 -6.62 -41.99
N ASN A 2 -56.09 -6.51 -40.66
CA ASN A 2 -55.11 -5.70 -39.94
C ASN A 2 -53.90 -6.59 -39.53
N ILE A 3 -52.76 -6.33 -40.11
CA ILE A 3 -51.52 -7.00 -39.74
C ILE A 3 -50.87 -6.17 -38.63
N LYS A 4 -50.83 -6.73 -37.41
CA LYS A 4 -50.05 -6.20 -36.29
C LYS A 4 -48.55 -6.56 -36.50
N ILE A 5 -47.71 -5.56 -36.68
CA ILE A 5 -46.26 -5.72 -36.67
C ILE A 5 -45.78 -5.66 -35.22
N THR A 6 -45.40 -6.81 -34.68
CA THR A 6 -44.76 -6.94 -33.38
C THR A 6 -43.27 -6.51 -33.51
N LYS A 7 -42.89 -5.44 -32.88
CA LYS A 7 -41.49 -5.04 -32.77
C LYS A 7 -40.74 -5.99 -31.85
N LEU A 8 -39.91 -6.83 -32.40
CA LEU A 8 -38.93 -7.63 -31.69
C LEU A 8 -37.73 -6.74 -31.40
N ALA A 9 -37.58 -6.27 -30.16
CA ALA A 9 -36.38 -5.57 -29.72
C ALA A 9 -35.27 -6.59 -29.52
N LEU A 10 -34.33 -6.65 -30.43
CA LEU A 10 -33.11 -7.44 -30.29
C LEU A 10 -32.18 -6.68 -29.38
N VAL A 11 -32.11 -7.06 -28.09
CA VAL A 11 -31.07 -6.61 -27.17
C VAL A 11 -29.81 -7.42 -27.51
N VAL A 12 -28.94 -6.84 -28.30
CA VAL A 12 -27.58 -7.35 -28.46
C VAL A 12 -26.80 -6.87 -27.23
N ALA A 13 -26.71 -7.70 -26.21
CA ALA A 13 -25.73 -7.54 -25.16
C ALA A 13 -24.35 -7.81 -25.77
N ALA A 14 -23.68 -6.75 -26.18
CA ALA A 14 -22.27 -6.81 -26.49
C ALA A 14 -21.50 -7.00 -25.18
N SER A 15 -21.33 -8.25 -24.76
CA SER A 15 -20.30 -8.64 -23.81
C SER A 15 -18.95 -8.44 -24.51
N PHE A 16 -18.41 -7.24 -24.45
CA PHE A 16 -17.00 -7.02 -24.72
C PHE A 16 -16.25 -7.70 -23.57
N SER A 17 -15.84 -8.94 -23.79
CA SER A 17 -14.81 -9.55 -22.97
C SER A 17 -13.57 -8.67 -23.10
N ALA A 18 -13.09 -8.13 -21.99
CA ALA A 18 -11.86 -7.35 -21.88
C ALA A 18 -10.59 -8.13 -22.33
N ASN A 19 -10.76 -9.36 -22.78
CA ASN A 19 -9.70 -10.28 -23.21
C ASN A 19 -9.31 -10.19 -24.70
N ALA A 20 -9.79 -9.24 -25.46
CA ALA A 20 -9.52 -9.19 -26.92
C ALA A 20 -8.69 -7.97 -27.39
N ILE A 21 -8.12 -7.17 -26.49
CA ILE A 21 -6.96 -6.33 -26.81
C ILE A 21 -5.72 -7.11 -26.35
N ALA A 22 -5.61 -8.35 -26.82
CA ALA A 22 -4.49 -9.22 -26.53
C ALA A 22 -3.26 -8.69 -27.26
N ASN A 23 -2.26 -8.27 -26.49
CA ASN A 23 -0.84 -8.43 -26.78
C ASN A 23 -0.29 -7.77 -28.05
N ILE A 24 -0.55 -6.49 -28.27
CA ILE A 24 0.43 -5.70 -29.00
C ILE A 24 1.48 -5.30 -27.95
N GLU A 25 2.55 -6.08 -27.85
CA GLU A 25 3.68 -5.72 -27.00
C GLU A 25 4.38 -4.50 -27.59
N TYR A 26 4.19 -3.34 -26.97
CA TYR A 26 4.97 -2.16 -27.28
C TYR A 26 6.28 -2.23 -26.48
N PRO A 27 7.46 -2.22 -27.15
CA PRO A 27 8.72 -2.09 -26.45
C PRO A 27 8.81 -0.70 -25.81
N LEU A 28 9.53 -0.59 -24.70
CA LEU A 28 9.92 0.72 -24.20
C LEU A 28 10.78 1.43 -25.25
N MET A 29 10.51 2.71 -25.48
CA MET A 29 11.34 3.51 -26.39
C MET A 29 12.75 3.64 -25.78
N PRO A 30 13.82 3.37 -26.55
CA PRO A 30 15.21 3.53 -26.08
C PRO A 30 15.54 5.00 -25.81
N GLY A 31 16.66 5.27 -25.19
CA GLY A 31 17.15 6.64 -24.95
C GLY A 31 17.86 6.83 -23.62
N ASP A 32 17.61 5.92 -22.66
CA ASP A 32 18.23 5.93 -21.35
C ASP A 32 18.97 4.60 -21.14
N PRO A 33 20.25 4.60 -20.72
CA PRO A 33 21.10 3.40 -20.73
C PRO A 33 20.59 2.22 -19.88
N LEU A 34 19.87 2.50 -18.77
CA LEU A 34 19.37 1.48 -17.85
C LEU A 34 17.93 1.03 -18.14
N VAL A 35 17.23 1.65 -19.12
CA VAL A 35 15.79 1.41 -19.33
C VAL A 35 15.47 -0.05 -19.63
N ASP A 36 16.32 -0.75 -20.39
CA ASP A 36 16.12 -2.16 -20.73
C ASP A 36 16.29 -3.10 -19.52
N GLN A 37 16.86 -2.59 -18.43
CA GLN A 37 17.00 -3.30 -17.17
C GLN A 37 15.90 -2.98 -16.15
N GLN A 38 15.09 -1.94 -16.41
CA GLN A 38 13.99 -1.51 -15.53
C GLN A 38 12.75 -2.42 -15.71
N TRP A 39 12.84 -3.63 -15.15
CA TRP A 39 11.77 -4.64 -15.23
C TRP A 39 10.40 -4.13 -14.72
N HIS A 40 10.38 -3.21 -13.76
CA HIS A 40 9.14 -2.66 -13.23
C HIS A 40 8.36 -1.84 -14.26
N LEU A 41 9.04 -1.26 -15.25
CA LEU A 41 8.39 -0.57 -16.38
C LEU A 41 8.01 -1.54 -17.50
N LYS A 42 8.94 -2.46 -17.85
CA LYS A 42 8.73 -3.53 -18.83
C LYS A 42 9.52 -4.76 -18.44
N ASN A 43 8.83 -5.82 -18.07
CA ASN A 43 9.45 -7.09 -17.71
C ASN A 43 9.52 -8.02 -18.93
N THR A 44 10.73 -8.28 -19.40
CA THR A 44 11.04 -9.24 -20.47
C THR A 44 11.73 -10.49 -19.93
N GLY A 45 11.84 -10.62 -18.59
CA GLY A 45 12.61 -11.67 -17.94
C GLY A 45 14.06 -11.29 -17.69
N GLN A 46 14.44 -10.00 -17.82
CA GLN A 46 15.80 -9.52 -17.59
C GLN A 46 16.22 -9.66 -16.12
N ALA A 47 17.52 -9.95 -15.91
CA ALA A 47 18.09 -10.17 -14.57
C ALA A 47 18.21 -8.88 -13.73
N ALA A 48 18.23 -7.70 -14.37
CA ALA A 48 18.30 -6.42 -13.66
C ALA A 48 19.43 -6.37 -12.62
N PHE A 49 20.61 -6.87 -12.98
CA PHE A 49 21.83 -6.99 -12.16
C PHE A 49 21.70 -7.95 -10.95
N SER A 50 20.75 -8.87 -10.97
CA SER A 50 20.65 -9.97 -10.01
C SER A 50 20.99 -11.32 -10.65
N ASP A 51 21.07 -12.39 -9.81
CA ASP A 51 21.46 -13.74 -10.28
C ASP A 51 20.47 -14.35 -11.28
N ARG A 52 19.20 -13.92 -11.23
CA ARG A 52 18.14 -14.39 -12.16
C ARG A 52 17.20 -13.26 -12.55
N GLY A 53 16.48 -13.44 -13.66
CA GLY A 53 15.38 -12.57 -14.06
C GLY A 53 14.04 -12.96 -13.43
N GLY A 54 13.01 -12.21 -13.80
CA GLY A 54 11.63 -12.45 -13.44
C GLY A 54 10.81 -13.09 -14.54
N LYS A 55 9.49 -13.09 -14.39
CA LYS A 55 8.51 -13.59 -15.35
C LYS A 55 8.08 -12.45 -16.28
N ALA A 56 8.30 -12.62 -17.58
CA ALA A 56 7.92 -11.63 -18.59
C ALA A 56 6.44 -11.23 -18.48
N GLY A 57 6.15 -9.94 -18.60
CA GLY A 57 4.81 -9.35 -18.51
C GLY A 57 4.34 -9.02 -17.09
N GLU A 58 5.12 -9.36 -16.06
CA GLU A 58 4.81 -8.96 -14.67
C GLU A 58 5.48 -7.60 -14.36
N ASP A 59 4.87 -6.52 -14.82
CA ASP A 59 5.34 -5.13 -14.75
C ASP A 59 4.18 -4.13 -14.59
N MET A 60 4.47 -2.82 -14.69
CA MET A 60 3.49 -1.72 -14.61
C MET A 60 2.69 -1.51 -15.90
N ASN A 61 3.08 -2.15 -17.02
CA ASN A 61 2.46 -1.97 -18.33
C ASN A 61 2.37 -0.49 -18.74
N VAL A 62 3.53 0.19 -18.89
CA VAL A 62 3.59 1.63 -19.19
C VAL A 62 3.98 1.95 -20.64
N SER A 63 4.33 0.94 -21.45
CA SER A 63 5.02 1.12 -22.72
C SER A 63 4.19 1.90 -23.74
N LEU A 64 2.91 1.58 -23.91
CA LEU A 64 2.02 2.29 -24.81
C LEU A 64 1.79 3.73 -24.36
N THR A 65 1.59 3.94 -23.07
CA THR A 65 1.39 5.27 -22.46
C THR A 65 2.60 6.17 -22.72
N HIS A 66 3.82 5.68 -22.51
CA HIS A 66 5.04 6.43 -22.82
C HIS A 66 5.20 6.67 -24.33
N ALA A 67 4.86 5.68 -25.18
CA ALA A 67 4.88 5.85 -26.65
C ALA A 67 3.89 6.91 -27.12
N MET A 68 2.79 7.11 -26.44
CA MET A 68 1.84 8.20 -26.69
C MET A 68 2.31 9.58 -26.17
N GLY A 69 3.46 9.65 -25.48
CA GLY A 69 3.97 10.89 -24.88
C GLY A 69 3.26 11.30 -23.59
N ILE A 70 2.42 10.44 -23.01
CA ILE A 70 1.72 10.68 -21.74
C ILE A 70 2.67 10.24 -20.62
N MET A 71 3.29 11.20 -19.92
CA MET A 71 4.43 10.97 -19.05
C MET A 71 4.36 11.77 -17.73
N GLY A 72 3.17 12.20 -17.32
CA GLY A 72 2.97 12.93 -16.06
C GLY A 72 3.11 14.45 -16.15
N ALA A 73 3.26 15.02 -17.36
CA ALA A 73 3.40 16.47 -17.53
C ALA A 73 2.19 17.24 -16.94
N GLY A 74 2.46 18.35 -16.23
CA GLY A 74 1.43 19.17 -15.59
C GLY A 74 0.95 18.66 -14.23
N VAL A 75 1.51 17.55 -13.73
CA VAL A 75 1.24 17.03 -12.39
C VAL A 75 2.51 17.10 -11.55
N THR A 76 2.41 17.57 -10.32
CA THR A 76 3.54 17.59 -9.37
C THR A 76 3.32 16.52 -8.29
N ALA A 77 4.36 15.73 -8.03
CA ALA A 77 4.43 14.76 -6.94
C ALA A 77 5.33 15.28 -5.81
N ALA A 78 4.88 15.11 -4.58
CA ALA A 78 5.67 15.39 -3.38
C ALA A 78 6.26 14.11 -2.81
N VAL A 79 7.56 14.13 -2.51
CA VAL A 79 8.28 13.06 -1.80
C VAL A 79 8.53 13.50 -0.37
N ILE A 80 7.81 12.91 0.57
CA ILE A 80 7.99 13.17 2.01
C ILE A 80 8.88 12.06 2.56
N ASP A 81 10.16 12.33 2.78
CA ASP A 81 11.14 11.28 3.06
C ASP A 81 12.33 11.80 3.92
N GLY A 82 13.50 11.15 3.87
CA GLY A 82 14.74 11.57 4.54
C GLY A 82 15.46 12.73 3.88
N GLY A 83 15.04 13.08 2.67
CA GLY A 83 15.63 14.09 1.80
C GLY A 83 15.71 13.56 0.37
N VAL A 84 15.86 14.46 -0.57
CA VAL A 84 15.97 14.13 -2.01
C VAL A 84 17.12 14.95 -2.58
N GLU A 85 18.02 14.31 -3.30
CA GLU A 85 19.01 15.01 -4.11
C GLU A 85 18.34 15.61 -5.36
N VAL A 86 17.59 16.71 -5.17
CA VAL A 86 16.84 17.37 -6.27
C VAL A 86 17.75 17.90 -7.39
N LYS A 87 19.08 18.02 -7.12
CA LYS A 87 20.11 18.41 -8.10
C LYS A 87 20.73 17.21 -8.81
N HIS A 88 20.27 15.97 -8.50
CA HIS A 88 20.71 14.77 -9.22
C HIS A 88 20.50 14.97 -10.73
N PRO A 89 21.47 14.58 -11.60
CA PRO A 89 21.41 14.85 -13.04
C PRO A 89 20.12 14.36 -13.71
N ASP A 90 19.52 13.29 -13.20
CA ASP A 90 18.31 12.68 -13.73
C ASP A 90 17.01 13.13 -13.06
N LEU A 91 17.08 14.04 -12.07
CA LEU A 91 15.91 14.60 -11.37
C LEU A 91 15.73 16.10 -11.58
N ILE A 92 16.83 16.81 -11.87
CA ILE A 92 16.88 18.28 -11.85
C ILE A 92 15.89 18.93 -12.83
N ASP A 93 15.67 18.33 -14.00
CA ASP A 93 14.74 18.85 -15.01
C ASP A 93 13.28 18.80 -14.56
N ASN A 94 12.96 17.88 -13.63
CA ASN A 94 11.64 17.70 -13.05
C ASN A 94 11.48 18.38 -11.70
N ALA A 95 12.55 18.89 -11.08
CA ALA A 95 12.47 19.63 -9.82
C ALA A 95 11.61 20.89 -9.96
N ARG A 96 10.74 21.13 -9.00
CA ARG A 96 9.86 22.31 -8.94
C ARG A 96 10.10 23.10 -7.65
N PRO A 97 9.82 24.42 -7.66
CA PRO A 97 9.81 25.20 -6.42
C PRO A 97 8.85 24.61 -5.39
N GLY A 98 9.22 24.67 -4.11
CA GLY A 98 8.39 24.17 -3.01
C GLY A 98 9.04 23.09 -2.15
N SER A 99 10.17 22.52 -2.59
CA SER A 99 10.98 21.65 -1.72
C SER A 99 11.46 22.37 -0.48
N TRP A 100 11.56 21.65 0.65
CA TRP A 100 11.99 22.25 1.91
C TRP A 100 12.83 21.33 2.78
N ASN A 101 13.91 21.89 3.30
CA ASN A 101 14.81 21.25 4.25
C ASN A 101 14.51 21.78 5.66
N PHE A 102 13.85 20.96 6.48
CA PHE A 102 13.48 21.30 7.85
C PHE A 102 14.69 21.39 8.80
N THR A 103 15.81 20.74 8.45
CA THR A 103 17.01 20.75 9.30
C THR A 103 17.70 22.11 9.32
N ASN A 104 17.80 22.76 8.17
CA ASN A 104 18.45 24.07 8.01
C ASN A 104 17.48 25.20 7.66
N ASN A 105 16.17 24.89 7.60
CA ASN A 105 15.09 25.83 7.31
C ASN A 105 15.30 26.56 5.97
N SER A 106 15.56 25.83 4.89
CA SER A 106 15.84 26.38 3.56
C SER A 106 15.19 25.57 2.43
N PRO A 107 15.05 26.16 1.22
CA PRO A 107 14.58 25.43 0.05
C PRO A 107 15.66 24.52 -0.58
N ASP A 108 16.90 24.56 -0.10
CA ASP A 108 18.00 23.74 -0.60
C ASP A 108 17.92 22.34 0.01
N LEU A 109 17.13 21.50 -0.64
CA LEU A 109 16.93 20.13 -0.22
C LEU A 109 18.08 19.26 -0.74
N ALA A 110 18.69 18.54 0.19
CA ALA A 110 19.68 17.50 -0.06
C ALA A 110 19.43 16.34 0.90
N PRO A 111 19.96 15.14 0.63
CA PRO A 111 19.97 14.07 1.61
C PRO A 111 20.62 14.52 2.92
N GLY A 112 20.10 14.03 4.05
CA GLY A 112 20.61 14.37 5.39
C GLY A 112 22.05 13.88 5.63
N SER A 113 22.48 12.88 4.87
CA SER A 113 23.84 12.35 4.83
C SER A 113 24.10 11.64 3.51
N PRO A 114 25.37 11.37 3.14
CA PRO A 114 25.69 10.56 1.95
C PRO A 114 25.10 9.14 1.96
N THR A 115 24.70 8.64 3.11
CA THR A 115 24.06 7.32 3.26
C THR A 115 22.54 7.38 3.27
N ASP A 116 21.95 8.57 3.26
CA ASP A 116 20.50 8.78 3.23
C ASP A 116 19.98 8.80 1.79
N ARG A 117 19.91 7.61 1.21
CA ARG A 117 19.60 7.34 -0.20
C ARG A 117 18.11 7.20 -0.50
N HIS A 118 17.31 6.96 0.54
CA HIS A 118 15.94 6.45 0.37
C HIS A 118 15.06 7.42 -0.43
N GLY A 119 15.00 8.68 -0.04
CA GLY A 119 14.15 9.66 -0.72
C GLY A 119 14.58 9.96 -2.16
N THR A 120 15.90 9.92 -2.46
CA THR A 120 16.42 10.07 -3.84
C THR A 120 15.99 8.89 -4.70
N ALA A 121 16.07 7.65 -4.19
CA ALA A 121 15.59 6.46 -4.88
C ALA A 121 14.08 6.51 -5.14
N VAL A 122 13.30 6.92 -4.15
CA VAL A 122 11.84 7.12 -4.26
C VAL A 122 11.50 8.15 -5.34
N ALA A 123 12.19 9.29 -5.35
CA ALA A 123 11.98 10.34 -6.35
C ALA A 123 12.26 9.85 -7.78
N GLY A 124 13.33 9.05 -7.95
CA GLY A 124 13.68 8.45 -9.24
C GLY A 124 12.63 7.49 -9.77
N ILE A 125 12.06 6.64 -8.92
CA ILE A 125 10.97 5.74 -9.31
C ILE A 125 9.76 6.53 -9.84
N ILE A 126 9.44 7.66 -9.22
CA ILE A 126 8.35 8.52 -9.69
C ILE A 126 8.71 9.18 -11.01
N ALA A 127 9.84 9.89 -11.06
CA ALA A 127 10.07 10.90 -12.10
C ALA A 127 11.54 11.12 -12.49
N SER A 128 12.40 10.08 -12.54
CA SER A 128 13.65 10.19 -13.32
C SER A 128 13.30 10.59 -14.75
N SER A 129 14.09 11.52 -15.32
CA SER A 129 13.83 12.12 -16.63
C SER A 129 14.02 11.07 -17.75
N ALA A 130 13.17 11.12 -18.76
CA ALA A 130 13.29 10.21 -19.90
C ALA A 130 13.99 10.86 -21.09
N PHE A 131 14.71 10.05 -21.88
CA PHE A 131 15.34 10.42 -23.15
C PHE A 131 16.44 11.47 -23.02
N ASN A 132 17.10 11.53 -21.88
CA ASN A 132 18.21 12.44 -21.62
C ASN A 132 19.59 11.79 -21.80
N GLY A 133 19.62 10.48 -22.14
CA GLY A 133 20.84 9.71 -22.42
C GLY A 133 21.62 9.28 -21.18
N ILE A 134 21.04 9.40 -19.98
CA ILE A 134 21.63 8.94 -18.72
C ILE A 134 20.64 8.07 -17.97
N GLY A 135 21.13 7.18 -17.12
CA GLY A 135 20.34 6.39 -16.19
C GLY A 135 19.18 5.62 -16.78
N GLY A 136 18.08 5.64 -16.05
CA GLY A 136 16.79 5.07 -16.43
C GLY A 136 15.71 6.14 -16.53
N ARG A 137 14.46 5.74 -16.30
CA ARG A 137 13.33 6.69 -16.22
C ARG A 137 12.37 6.33 -15.10
N GLY A 138 11.62 7.32 -14.60
CA GLY A 138 10.50 7.10 -13.71
C GLY A 138 9.25 6.62 -14.45
N VAL A 139 8.22 6.23 -13.66
CA VAL A 139 6.89 5.91 -14.21
C VAL A 139 6.25 7.14 -14.85
N ALA A 140 6.49 8.33 -14.27
CA ALA A 140 6.00 9.64 -14.74
C ALA A 140 7.18 10.58 -15.04
N PRO A 141 7.99 10.31 -16.10
CA PRO A 141 9.30 10.96 -16.29
C PRO A 141 9.23 12.45 -16.69
N ARG A 142 8.04 13.04 -16.75
CA ARG A 142 7.81 14.48 -16.96
C ARG A 142 6.95 15.11 -15.84
N ALA A 143 6.69 14.36 -14.77
CA ALA A 143 6.01 14.92 -13.60
C ALA A 143 6.94 15.86 -12.84
N GLY A 144 6.40 16.95 -12.28
CA GLY A 144 7.13 17.81 -11.37
C GLY A 144 7.43 17.09 -10.05
N LEU A 145 8.57 17.40 -9.44
CA LEU A 145 9.01 16.87 -8.15
C LEU A 145 9.21 17.98 -7.13
N VAL A 146 8.68 17.78 -5.93
CA VAL A 146 9.06 18.51 -4.72
C VAL A 146 9.40 17.50 -3.63
N GLY A 147 10.34 17.83 -2.76
CA GLY A 147 10.80 16.91 -1.71
C GLY A 147 10.86 17.58 -0.34
N PHE A 148 10.78 16.75 0.72
CA PHE A 148 10.86 17.19 2.11
C PHE A 148 11.65 16.19 2.93
N ASN A 149 12.60 16.68 3.76
CA ASN A 149 13.40 15.83 4.64
C ASN A 149 12.70 15.59 6.00
N TYR A 150 11.45 15.22 5.95
CA TYR A 150 10.61 15.01 7.12
C TYR A 150 11.12 13.86 8.03
N LEU A 151 11.66 12.78 7.45
CA LEU A 151 12.07 11.59 8.21
C LEU A 151 13.41 11.76 8.96
N VAL A 152 14.14 12.84 8.72
CA VAL A 152 15.35 13.14 9.49
C VAL A 152 15.00 13.31 10.97
N SER A 153 15.85 12.78 11.84
CA SER A 153 15.64 12.88 13.30
C SER A 153 15.46 14.33 13.74
N GLY A 154 14.43 14.59 14.53
CA GLY A 154 14.02 15.93 14.97
C GLY A 154 13.07 16.67 14.03
N ASN A 155 12.94 16.26 12.77
CA ASN A 155 12.01 16.89 11.81
C ASN A 155 10.58 16.32 11.85
N GLN A 156 10.37 15.17 12.49
CA GLN A 156 9.09 14.47 12.54
C GLN A 156 8.10 15.10 13.52
N THR A 157 7.73 16.36 13.26
CA THR A 157 6.74 17.11 14.03
C THR A 157 5.44 17.25 13.24
N THR A 158 4.32 17.48 13.94
CA THR A 158 3.02 17.75 13.30
C THR A 158 3.10 18.99 12.41
N ALA A 159 3.81 20.04 12.82
CA ALA A 159 3.97 21.26 12.02
C ALA A 159 4.72 20.99 10.71
N ASN A 160 5.84 20.27 10.76
CA ASN A 160 6.59 19.91 9.55
C ASN A 160 5.81 18.96 8.64
N TRP A 161 5.03 18.04 9.22
CA TRP A 161 4.13 17.18 8.43
C TRP A 161 3.10 18.03 7.68
N LEU A 162 2.41 18.94 8.36
CA LEU A 162 1.43 19.85 7.74
C LEU A 162 2.09 20.69 6.64
N GLN A 163 3.26 21.26 6.91
CA GLN A 163 3.99 22.05 5.91
C GLN A 163 4.39 21.22 4.69
N SER A 164 4.85 19.97 4.87
CA SER A 164 5.22 19.08 3.76
C SER A 164 4.01 18.69 2.89
N HIS A 165 2.81 18.90 3.39
CA HIS A 165 1.56 18.66 2.67
C HIS A 165 0.87 19.95 2.22
N GLY A 166 1.56 21.09 2.31
CA GLY A 166 1.03 22.39 1.88
C GLY A 166 0.08 23.06 2.87
N MET A 167 0.00 22.53 4.10
CA MET A 167 -0.76 23.11 5.19
C MET A 167 0.14 23.93 6.10
N TYR A 168 -0.23 25.16 6.39
CA TYR A 168 0.46 26.02 7.34
C TYR A 168 -0.38 26.18 8.62
N SER A 169 0.23 26.71 9.69
CA SER A 169 -0.43 26.91 10.99
C SER A 169 -1.67 27.84 10.94
N ASP A 170 -1.81 28.62 9.88
CA ASP A 170 -2.91 29.56 9.62
C ASP A 170 -3.91 29.05 8.57
N GLY A 171 -3.84 27.75 8.22
CA GLY A 171 -4.70 27.10 7.25
C GLY A 171 -4.01 26.75 5.94
N PHE A 172 -4.76 26.57 4.88
CA PHE A 172 -4.25 26.16 3.58
C PHE A 172 -3.21 27.12 3.02
N ALA A 173 -2.06 26.59 2.60
CA ALA A 173 -1.21 27.29 1.65
C ALA A 173 -2.07 27.69 0.45
N LYS A 174 -2.04 28.95 0.06
CA LYS A 174 -2.73 29.38 -1.16
C LYS A 174 -2.28 28.47 -2.29
N GLN A 175 -3.22 27.81 -2.93
CA GLN A 175 -2.96 26.90 -4.02
C GLN A 175 -2.14 27.63 -5.08
N SER A 176 -0.86 27.26 -5.18
CA SER A 176 -0.03 27.68 -6.31
C SER A 176 -0.25 26.69 -7.46
N PHE A 177 0.12 27.08 -8.67
CA PHE A 177 0.10 26.19 -9.83
C PHE A 177 0.93 24.92 -9.61
N ASP A 178 1.95 24.99 -8.74
CA ASP A 178 2.89 23.92 -8.41
C ASP A 178 2.50 23.13 -7.16
N PHE A 179 1.28 23.28 -6.62
CA PHE A 179 0.83 22.49 -5.48
C PHE A 179 0.74 21.00 -5.88
N PRO A 180 1.31 20.07 -5.07
CA PRO A 180 1.31 18.66 -5.43
C PRO A 180 -0.12 18.08 -5.51
N ARG A 181 -0.34 17.24 -6.52
CA ARG A 181 -1.55 16.43 -6.65
C ARG A 181 -1.36 15.00 -6.17
N VAL A 182 -0.11 14.58 -5.97
CA VAL A 182 0.24 13.26 -5.45
C VAL A 182 1.26 13.43 -4.33
N PHE A 183 0.98 12.83 -3.18
CA PHE A 183 1.89 12.82 -2.03
C PHE A 183 2.36 11.40 -1.80
N ASN A 184 3.66 11.16 -1.95
CA ASN A 184 4.26 9.86 -1.70
C ASN A 184 4.82 9.78 -0.28
N GLN A 185 4.36 8.78 0.47
CA GLN A 185 4.71 8.51 1.86
C GLN A 185 5.30 7.09 1.97
N SER A 186 6.57 6.94 1.56
CA SER A 186 7.29 5.66 1.61
C SER A 186 7.84 5.36 3.01
N TYR A 187 7.04 5.56 4.04
CA TYR A 187 7.41 5.35 5.44
C TYR A 187 6.22 4.83 6.26
N GLY A 188 6.51 4.27 7.42
CA GLY A 188 5.53 3.79 8.39
C GLY A 188 6.22 3.27 9.64
N ARG A 189 5.44 2.81 10.58
CA ARG A 189 5.95 2.19 11.81
C ARG A 189 5.73 0.69 11.76
N THR A 190 6.75 -0.05 12.13
CA THR A 190 6.59 -1.46 12.48
C THR A 190 5.94 -1.53 13.85
N LEU A 191 4.69 -1.97 13.92
CA LEU A 191 3.95 -2.09 15.16
C LEU A 191 3.82 -3.55 15.56
N SER A 192 4.18 -3.83 16.79
CA SER A 192 4.11 -5.18 17.37
C SER A 192 2.75 -5.49 18.02
N SER A 193 1.89 -4.49 18.20
CA SER A 193 0.59 -4.67 18.86
C SER A 193 -0.45 -3.69 18.30
N PRO A 194 -1.72 -4.05 18.37
CA PRO A 194 -2.82 -3.13 18.08
C PRO A 194 -2.69 -1.84 18.90
N ARG A 195 -2.98 -0.71 18.27
CA ARG A 195 -2.93 0.60 18.89
C ARG A 195 -4.31 1.21 18.95
N SER A 196 -4.61 1.88 20.06
CA SER A 196 -5.82 2.70 20.17
C SER A 196 -5.82 3.80 19.09
N PHE A 197 -6.98 4.01 18.48
CA PHE A 197 -7.25 5.12 17.57
C PHE A 197 -8.10 6.16 18.33
N ASP A 198 -7.54 6.70 19.39
CA ASP A 198 -8.16 7.70 20.24
C ASP A 198 -7.58 9.08 19.94
N TYR A 199 -8.44 10.02 19.58
CA TYR A 199 -8.02 11.39 19.31
C TYR A 199 -7.68 12.17 20.60
N GLU A 200 -8.21 11.79 21.76
CA GLU A 200 -7.83 12.40 23.03
C GLU A 200 -6.42 11.99 23.45
N GLU A 201 -6.10 10.69 23.29
CA GLU A 201 -4.75 10.17 23.56
C GLU A 201 -3.73 10.55 22.50
N SER A 202 -4.16 10.76 21.27
CA SER A 202 -3.32 11.05 20.11
C SER A 202 -3.92 12.14 19.22
N PRO A 203 -3.97 13.42 19.67
CA PRO A 203 -4.58 14.52 18.92
C PRO A 203 -3.99 14.74 17.52
N TRP A 204 -2.73 14.39 17.34
CA TRP A 204 -2.05 14.45 16.03
C TRP A 204 -2.71 13.58 14.96
N LEU A 205 -3.34 12.45 15.34
CA LEU A 205 -4.08 11.59 14.40
C LEU A 205 -5.25 12.33 13.77
N LYS A 206 -6.01 13.06 14.60
CA LYS A 206 -7.12 13.87 14.11
C LYS A 206 -6.63 14.98 13.18
N THR A 207 -5.56 15.67 13.57
CA THR A 207 -4.96 16.71 12.74
C THR A 207 -4.53 16.18 11.36
N TYR A 208 -3.94 14.98 11.32
CA TYR A 208 -3.53 14.35 10.07
C TYR A 208 -4.73 13.93 9.22
N GLU A 209 -5.74 13.26 9.81
CA GLU A 209 -6.94 12.87 9.07
C GLU A 209 -7.70 14.08 8.52
N ASP A 210 -7.90 15.11 9.33
CA ASP A 210 -8.59 16.34 8.91
C ASP A 210 -7.85 17.04 7.76
N ALA A 211 -6.52 17.14 7.86
CA ALA A 211 -5.69 17.73 6.81
C ALA A 211 -5.74 16.91 5.51
N GLN A 212 -5.64 15.58 5.61
CA GLN A 212 -5.75 14.69 4.45
C GLN A 212 -7.12 14.80 3.80
N GLU A 213 -8.21 14.82 4.58
CA GLU A 213 -9.57 15.01 4.09
C GLU A 213 -9.69 16.36 3.36
N GLU A 214 -9.24 17.43 3.98
CA GLU A 214 -9.32 18.79 3.41
C GLU A 214 -8.53 18.88 2.10
N ILE A 215 -7.27 18.43 2.07
CA ILE A 215 -6.43 18.41 0.87
C ILE A 215 -7.08 17.57 -0.24
N THR A 216 -7.54 16.36 0.09
CA THR A 216 -8.15 15.45 -0.89
C THR A 216 -9.42 16.01 -1.48
N ARG A 217 -10.25 16.72 -0.71
CA ARG A 217 -11.58 17.17 -1.16
C ARG A 217 -11.61 18.57 -1.75
N THR A 218 -10.68 19.45 -1.38
CA THR A 218 -10.83 20.87 -1.67
C THR A 218 -9.77 21.47 -2.59
N THR A 219 -8.58 20.86 -2.68
CA THR A 219 -7.51 21.39 -3.52
C THR A 219 -7.82 21.26 -5.02
N HIS A 220 -7.05 21.94 -5.86
CA HIS A 220 -7.19 21.90 -7.32
C HIS A 220 -8.63 22.17 -7.82
N GLY A 221 -9.39 23.03 -7.13
CA GLY A 221 -10.78 23.35 -7.47
C GLY A 221 -11.74 22.17 -7.20
N GLY A 222 -11.51 21.42 -6.14
CA GLY A 222 -12.31 20.25 -5.73
C GLY A 222 -11.90 18.93 -6.40
N ARG A 223 -10.94 18.96 -7.35
CA ARG A 223 -10.41 17.72 -7.95
C ARG A 223 -9.46 16.97 -7.00
N GLY A 224 -8.87 17.69 -6.06
CA GLY A 224 -8.12 17.17 -4.95
C GLY A 224 -6.77 16.58 -5.28
N ALA A 225 -6.13 16.02 -4.24
CA ALA A 225 -4.87 15.30 -4.31
C ALA A 225 -5.00 13.90 -3.70
N ILE A 226 -4.04 13.02 -3.98
CA ILE A 226 -4.03 11.64 -3.49
C ILE A 226 -2.76 11.41 -2.69
N PHE A 227 -2.93 10.78 -1.53
CA PHE A 227 -1.86 10.31 -0.67
C PHE A 227 -1.61 8.83 -0.95
N VAL A 228 -0.39 8.50 -1.34
CA VAL A 228 0.06 7.12 -1.56
C VAL A 228 0.96 6.71 -0.40
N LYS A 229 0.61 5.62 0.24
CA LYS A 229 1.28 5.13 1.45
C LYS A 229 1.83 3.73 1.22
N SER A 230 3.07 3.48 1.66
CA SER A 230 3.64 2.13 1.68
C SER A 230 3.00 1.26 2.76
N ALA A 231 2.68 0.00 2.44
CA ALA A 231 2.02 -0.93 3.37
C ALA A 231 2.92 -1.44 4.52
N GLY A 232 4.24 -1.23 4.42
CA GLY A 232 5.22 -1.76 5.38
C GLY A 232 5.91 -3.04 4.91
N ASN A 233 6.94 -3.46 5.65
CA ASN A 233 7.84 -4.56 5.27
C ASN A 233 7.97 -5.61 6.38
N GLY A 234 6.85 -6.00 6.98
CA GLY A 234 6.79 -6.86 8.16
C GLY A 234 6.10 -8.21 7.95
N TYR A 235 6.11 -8.78 6.72
CA TYR A 235 5.47 -10.05 6.45
C TYR A 235 6.18 -11.24 7.10
N GLU A 236 7.43 -11.51 6.72
CA GLU A 236 8.17 -12.69 7.19
C GLU A 236 8.87 -12.49 8.53
N ARG A 237 9.21 -11.25 8.86
CA ARG A 237 9.93 -10.89 10.08
C ARG A 237 9.50 -9.55 10.60
N GLN A 238 9.56 -9.39 11.89
CA GLN A 238 9.23 -8.16 12.58
C GLN A 238 10.44 -7.63 13.35
N THR A 239 10.70 -6.32 13.27
CA THR A 239 11.63 -5.69 14.21
C THR A 239 10.97 -5.65 15.59
N PHE A 240 11.65 -6.17 16.58
CA PHE A 240 11.20 -6.24 17.95
C PHE A 240 12.29 -5.72 18.89
N THR A 241 11.91 -5.15 20.02
CA THR A 241 12.85 -4.75 21.08
C THR A 241 12.47 -5.53 22.32
N ASP A 242 13.30 -6.49 22.67
CA ASP A 242 13.24 -7.20 23.94
C ASP A 242 13.89 -6.35 25.04
N SER A 243 13.37 -6.44 26.28
CA SER A 243 13.88 -5.66 27.40
C SER A 243 15.29 -6.06 27.85
N GLU A 244 15.68 -7.32 27.66
CA GLU A 244 16.95 -7.89 28.07
C GLU A 244 17.92 -8.05 26.90
N LEU A 245 17.42 -8.50 25.74
CA LEU A 245 18.20 -8.81 24.56
C LEU A 245 18.37 -7.65 23.57
N GLY A 246 17.64 -6.54 23.82
CA GLY A 246 17.70 -5.34 22.99
C GLY A 246 16.92 -5.44 21.68
N ARG A 247 17.31 -4.67 20.67
CA ARG A 247 16.61 -4.62 19.38
C ARG A 247 17.07 -5.75 18.46
N GLY A 248 16.11 -6.53 17.97
CA GLY A 248 16.37 -7.66 17.08
C GLY A 248 15.27 -7.88 16.05
N TYR A 249 15.34 -9.03 15.41
CA TYR A 249 14.28 -9.56 14.56
C TYR A 249 13.60 -10.75 15.23
N LEU A 250 12.31 -10.84 14.98
CA LEU A 250 11.48 -11.96 15.41
C LEU A 250 10.92 -12.65 14.17
N TRP A 251 10.97 -13.97 14.14
CA TRP A 251 10.35 -14.82 13.13
C TRP A 251 9.98 -16.19 13.69
N PHE A 252 9.25 -16.98 12.89
CA PHE A 252 8.83 -18.33 13.20
C PHE A 252 9.48 -19.34 12.23
N GLU A 253 9.96 -20.47 12.73
CA GLU A 253 10.53 -21.53 11.88
C GLU A 253 9.52 -22.07 10.86
N ASN A 254 8.26 -22.17 11.26
CA ASN A 254 7.14 -22.54 10.38
C ASN A 254 6.68 -21.40 9.44
N ARG A 255 7.49 -20.33 9.29
CA ARG A 255 7.14 -19.13 8.51
C ARG A 255 5.78 -18.54 8.89
N ASN A 256 5.45 -18.55 10.19
CA ASN A 256 4.17 -18.07 10.72
C ASN A 256 2.95 -18.70 10.02
N HIS A 257 3.03 -19.99 9.68
CA HIS A 257 2.00 -20.72 8.91
C HIS A 257 1.67 -20.10 7.55
N GLY A 258 2.57 -19.30 6.98
CA GLY A 258 2.31 -18.53 5.75
C GLY A 258 1.49 -17.25 5.95
N LEU A 259 1.28 -16.83 7.21
CA LEU A 259 0.56 -15.61 7.58
C LEU A 259 1.52 -14.44 7.84
N PRO A 260 1.09 -13.19 7.62
CA PRO A 260 1.92 -12.04 7.90
C PRO A 260 2.15 -11.87 9.41
N LEU A 261 3.37 -11.52 9.79
CA LEU A 261 3.66 -11.05 11.16
C LEU A 261 3.08 -9.67 11.44
N GLN A 262 2.88 -8.88 10.38
CA GLN A 262 2.22 -7.58 10.44
C GLN A 262 1.07 -7.50 9.42
N ASN A 263 -0.03 -6.92 9.86
CA ASN A 263 -1.16 -6.57 9.02
C ASN A 263 -1.20 -5.03 8.87
N VAL A 264 -1.55 -4.53 7.70
CA VAL A 264 -1.66 -3.07 7.46
C VAL A 264 -2.59 -2.38 8.46
N ASN A 265 -3.59 -3.08 8.98
CA ASN A 265 -4.51 -2.55 9.99
C ASN A 265 -3.90 -2.41 11.40
N LEU A 266 -2.62 -2.79 11.61
CA LEU A 266 -1.88 -2.41 12.81
C LEU A 266 -1.31 -0.99 12.73
N GLU A 267 -0.98 -0.49 11.54
CA GLU A 267 -0.47 0.88 11.35
C GLU A 267 -1.65 1.85 11.20
N ARG A 268 -1.77 2.79 12.15
CA ARG A 268 -2.92 3.72 12.22
C ARG A 268 -3.10 4.57 10.95
N MET A 269 -2.01 4.96 10.30
CA MET A 269 -2.08 5.74 9.06
C MET A 269 -2.54 4.89 7.88
N ASP A 270 -2.29 3.57 7.88
CA ASP A 270 -2.75 2.66 6.84
C ASP A 270 -4.25 2.34 6.97
N THR A 271 -4.86 2.65 8.11
CA THR A 271 -6.30 2.53 8.33
C THR A 271 -7.08 3.82 8.02
N SER A 272 -6.40 4.90 7.61
CA SER A 272 -7.05 6.12 7.11
C SER A 272 -7.56 5.91 5.69
N PHE A 273 -8.83 6.21 5.45
CA PHE A 273 -9.43 6.16 4.10
C PHE A 273 -8.69 7.07 3.09
N TRP A 274 -8.10 8.15 3.56
CA TRP A 274 -7.44 9.16 2.73
C TRP A 274 -6.12 8.66 2.14
N ASN A 275 -5.49 7.67 2.78
CA ASN A 275 -4.29 7.02 2.25
C ASN A 275 -4.66 5.89 1.29
N LEU A 276 -4.03 5.89 0.13
CA LEU A 276 -4.03 4.78 -0.81
C LEU A 276 -2.83 3.89 -0.48
N VAL A 277 -3.08 2.76 0.17
CA VAL A 277 -2.04 1.86 0.65
C VAL A 277 -1.60 0.93 -0.49
N ALA A 278 -0.28 0.88 -0.73
CA ALA A 278 0.34 0.07 -1.77
C ALA A 278 1.15 -1.09 -1.19
N SER A 279 0.81 -2.33 -1.53
CA SER A 279 1.64 -3.51 -1.29
C SER A 279 2.65 -3.73 -2.42
N ALA A 280 3.62 -4.62 -2.21
CA ALA A 280 4.71 -4.86 -3.13
C ALA A 280 4.66 -6.26 -3.74
N TYR A 281 4.88 -6.36 -5.06
CA TYR A 281 5.15 -7.62 -5.73
C TYR A 281 6.55 -7.64 -6.35
N ASN A 282 7.07 -8.86 -6.56
CA ASN A 282 8.39 -9.12 -7.14
C ASN A 282 8.33 -9.29 -8.67
N ALA A 283 9.48 -9.49 -9.30
CA ALA A 283 9.57 -9.64 -10.76
C ALA A 283 8.92 -10.92 -11.31
N ASP A 284 8.52 -11.86 -10.47
CA ASP A 284 7.76 -13.06 -10.86
C ASP A 284 6.24 -12.83 -10.83
N GLY A 285 5.77 -11.65 -10.38
CA GLY A 285 4.35 -11.34 -10.19
C GLY A 285 3.76 -11.90 -8.90
N GLU A 286 4.61 -12.31 -7.97
CA GLU A 286 4.24 -12.84 -6.65
C GLU A 286 4.47 -11.78 -5.56
N LEU A 287 3.85 -11.97 -4.39
CA LEU A 287 4.08 -11.10 -3.25
C LEU A 287 5.58 -11.00 -2.91
N SER A 288 6.11 -9.78 -2.77
CA SER A 288 7.46 -9.62 -2.24
C SER A 288 7.52 -10.16 -0.81
N SER A 289 8.56 -10.93 -0.47
CA SER A 289 8.65 -11.70 0.78
C SER A 289 8.45 -10.89 2.06
N TYR A 290 8.70 -9.61 1.99
CA TYR A 290 8.59 -8.68 3.12
C TYR A 290 7.25 -7.90 3.15
N SER A 291 6.46 -7.88 2.06
CA SER A 291 5.34 -6.94 1.91
C SER A 291 4.25 -7.16 2.95
N THR A 292 4.02 -6.19 3.82
CA THR A 292 2.84 -6.18 4.69
C THR A 292 1.57 -6.13 3.86
N VAL A 293 0.51 -6.79 4.33
CA VAL A 293 -0.74 -7.05 3.60
C VAL A 293 -1.95 -6.89 4.51
N GLY A 294 -3.15 -6.88 3.92
CA GLY A 294 -4.43 -6.85 4.64
C GLY A 294 -5.51 -6.08 3.89
N SER A 295 -6.65 -5.90 4.52
CA SER A 295 -7.87 -5.38 3.89
C SER A 295 -7.85 -3.88 3.54
N SER A 296 -6.90 -3.10 4.06
CA SER A 296 -6.72 -1.69 3.70
C SER A 296 -5.76 -1.48 2.51
N VAL A 297 -5.09 -2.53 2.01
CA VAL A 297 -4.33 -2.43 0.75
C VAL A 297 -5.30 -2.05 -0.37
N PHE A 298 -4.96 -0.99 -1.13
CA PHE A 298 -5.79 -0.55 -2.25
C PHE A 298 -5.34 -1.21 -3.56
N VAL A 299 -4.05 -1.12 -3.88
CA VAL A 299 -3.43 -1.75 -5.05
C VAL A 299 -2.06 -2.28 -4.72
N SER A 300 -1.46 -3.05 -5.62
CA SER A 300 -0.07 -3.47 -5.57
C SER A 300 0.74 -2.91 -6.73
N ALA A 301 2.04 -2.78 -6.51
CA ALA A 301 2.99 -2.34 -7.55
C ALA A 301 4.36 -3.01 -7.36
N PRO A 302 5.27 -2.93 -8.35
CA PRO A 302 6.60 -3.48 -8.22
C PRO A 302 7.36 -2.92 -7.02
N GLY A 303 7.74 -3.81 -6.10
CA GLY A 303 8.66 -3.50 -4.99
C GLY A 303 9.95 -4.31 -5.10
N GLY A 304 9.93 -5.37 -5.90
CA GLY A 304 11.07 -6.25 -6.13
C GLY A 304 11.44 -7.11 -4.93
N GLN A 305 12.61 -7.73 -5.01
CA GLN A 305 13.29 -8.40 -3.91
C GLN A 305 14.57 -7.62 -3.54
N TYR A 306 15.59 -8.28 -3.04
CA TYR A 306 16.77 -7.60 -2.49
C TYR A 306 17.86 -7.26 -3.52
N GLY A 307 17.66 -7.55 -4.82
CA GLY A 307 18.57 -7.19 -5.91
C GLY A 307 19.89 -7.98 -5.94
N THR A 308 19.91 -9.16 -5.32
CA THR A 308 20.99 -10.15 -5.41
C THR A 308 20.52 -11.40 -6.12
N SER A 309 19.84 -12.31 -5.42
CA SER A 309 19.29 -13.52 -6.01
C SER A 309 18.08 -13.26 -6.93
N SER A 310 17.39 -12.16 -6.79
CA SER A 310 16.20 -11.76 -7.55
C SER A 310 16.16 -10.24 -7.72
N PRO A 311 15.54 -9.72 -8.81
CA PRO A 311 15.52 -8.30 -9.12
C PRO A 311 14.95 -7.41 -8.02
N ALA A 312 15.64 -6.29 -7.75
CA ALA A 312 15.09 -5.13 -7.07
C ALA A 312 14.69 -4.06 -8.11
N ILE A 313 14.36 -2.87 -7.67
CA ILE A 313 14.01 -1.75 -8.55
C ILE A 313 15.27 -0.95 -8.88
N ILE A 314 15.45 -0.64 -10.18
CA ILE A 314 16.52 0.22 -10.66
C ILE A 314 16.02 1.66 -10.66
N THR A 315 16.76 2.54 -9.98
CA THR A 315 16.38 3.94 -9.80
C THR A 315 17.61 4.80 -9.48
N THR A 316 17.43 6.13 -9.35
CA THR A 316 18.46 7.05 -8.89
C THR A 316 18.98 6.71 -7.50
N ASP A 317 20.24 6.95 -7.26
CA ASP A 317 20.89 6.89 -5.94
C ASP A 317 21.48 8.27 -5.58
N VAL A 318 21.96 8.43 -4.37
CA VAL A 318 22.79 9.60 -4.05
C VAL A 318 24.08 9.53 -4.88
N SER A 319 24.40 10.65 -5.55
CA SER A 319 25.48 10.71 -6.53
C SER A 319 26.84 10.33 -5.94
N GLY A 320 27.60 9.50 -6.69
CA GLY A 320 28.98 9.15 -6.41
C GLY A 320 29.19 7.79 -5.75
N CYS A 321 30.35 7.19 -6.06
CA CYS A 321 30.64 5.78 -5.74
C CYS A 321 30.82 5.48 -4.23
N GLU A 322 31.02 6.48 -3.41
CA GLU A 322 31.17 6.35 -1.94
C GLU A 322 29.87 6.65 -1.19
N ALA A 323 28.76 6.92 -1.92
CA ALA A 323 27.47 7.31 -1.37
C ALA A 323 26.37 6.27 -1.68
N GLY A 324 25.23 6.44 -1.08
CA GLY A 324 24.03 5.69 -1.38
C GLY A 324 24.13 4.17 -1.16
N TYR A 325 23.74 3.42 -2.16
CA TYR A 325 23.85 1.95 -2.23
C TYR A 325 25.21 1.45 -2.76
N ASN A 326 26.04 2.33 -3.28
CA ASN A 326 27.30 1.97 -3.95
C ASN A 326 28.40 1.39 -3.05
N PRO A 327 28.49 1.64 -1.72
CA PRO A 327 29.45 0.99 -0.83
C PRO A 327 29.43 -0.54 -0.92
N LEU A 328 30.62 -1.15 -0.76
CA LEU A 328 30.89 -2.58 -1.03
C LEU A 328 29.89 -3.58 -0.40
N TRP A 329 29.43 -3.31 0.81
CA TRP A 329 28.54 -4.21 1.55
C TRP A 329 27.08 -4.19 1.06
N LEU A 330 26.74 -3.23 0.17
CA LEU A 330 25.42 -3.12 -0.46
C LEU A 330 25.45 -3.38 -1.97
N ARG A 331 26.59 -3.77 -2.54
CA ARG A 331 26.75 -3.91 -3.99
C ARG A 331 25.94 -5.05 -4.61
N ASN A 332 25.58 -4.85 -5.87
CA ASN A 332 25.35 -5.84 -6.89
C ASN A 332 26.14 -5.45 -8.15
N ASP A 333 25.91 -6.13 -9.27
CA ASP A 333 26.72 -5.94 -10.49
C ASP A 333 26.64 -4.55 -11.11
N LEU A 334 25.63 -3.74 -10.82
CA LEU A 334 25.56 -2.33 -11.26
C LEU A 334 26.55 -1.43 -10.53
N HIS A 335 26.80 -1.68 -9.24
CA HIS A 335 27.49 -0.75 -8.36
C HIS A 335 28.99 -0.70 -8.59
N GLY A 336 29.61 0.44 -8.31
CA GLY A 336 31.04 0.65 -8.32
C GLY A 336 31.61 1.03 -9.69
N GLY A 337 30.84 1.74 -10.51
CA GLY A 337 31.30 2.28 -11.78
C GLY A 337 31.08 1.35 -12.96
N HIS A 338 29.90 0.73 -13.05
CA HIS A 338 29.49 -0.06 -14.21
C HIS A 338 29.43 0.80 -15.49
N PRO A 339 29.72 0.27 -16.71
CA PRO A 339 29.64 1.04 -17.95
C PRO A 339 28.31 1.74 -18.23
N LEU A 340 27.18 1.21 -17.69
CA LEU A 340 25.85 1.86 -17.77
C LEU A 340 25.64 2.91 -16.66
N ASP A 341 26.53 2.97 -15.66
CA ASP A 341 26.49 3.90 -14.53
C ASP A 341 27.93 4.22 -14.07
N PRO A 342 28.73 4.90 -14.90
CA PRO A 342 30.14 5.14 -14.59
C PRO A 342 30.37 6.09 -13.41
N ASN A 343 29.38 6.92 -13.09
CA ASN A 343 29.43 7.89 -12.01
C ASN A 343 28.87 7.36 -10.68
N CYS A 344 28.27 6.17 -10.68
CA CYS A 344 27.59 5.58 -9.52
C CYS A 344 26.40 6.44 -9.01
N ASP A 345 25.59 6.93 -9.94
CA ASP A 345 24.42 7.78 -9.65
C ASP A 345 23.12 6.96 -9.54
N TYR A 346 23.19 5.64 -9.74
CA TYR A 346 22.03 4.74 -9.75
C TYR A 346 22.25 3.52 -8.87
N SER A 347 21.12 2.89 -8.52
CA SER A 347 21.08 1.64 -7.75
C SER A 347 20.15 0.63 -8.37
N ALA A 348 20.55 -0.65 -8.33
CA ALA A 348 19.71 -1.81 -8.60
C ALA A 348 19.36 -2.59 -7.32
N ARG A 349 19.34 -1.90 -6.18
CA ARG A 349 19.07 -2.46 -4.84
C ARG A 349 17.86 -1.81 -4.13
N SER A 350 17.18 -0.85 -4.76
CA SER A 350 15.98 -0.25 -4.19
C SER A 350 14.85 -1.28 -4.12
N ASN A 351 14.24 -1.45 -2.96
CA ASN A 351 13.16 -2.43 -2.74
C ASN A 351 12.21 -1.98 -1.63
N GLY A 352 11.25 -2.83 -1.32
CA GLY A 352 10.28 -2.58 -0.27
C GLY A 352 8.94 -2.07 -0.81
N THR A 353 7.95 -2.04 0.06
CA THR A 353 6.72 -1.27 -0.21
C THR A 353 7.03 0.21 -0.40
N SER A 354 8.22 0.65 0.07
CA SER A 354 8.79 1.97 -0.21
C SER A 354 9.11 2.20 -1.70
N ALA A 355 9.32 1.15 -2.50
CA ALA A 355 9.46 1.22 -3.95
C ALA A 355 8.11 1.03 -4.66
N ALA A 356 7.19 0.25 -4.10
CA ALA A 356 5.84 0.08 -4.64
C ALA A 356 5.02 1.38 -4.57
N ALA A 357 5.05 2.10 -3.46
CA ALA A 357 4.33 3.36 -3.31
C ALA A 357 4.69 4.41 -4.38
N PRO A 358 5.97 4.72 -4.67
CA PRO A 358 6.32 5.66 -5.73
C PRO A 358 5.97 5.15 -7.14
N ASN A 359 5.97 3.84 -7.40
CA ASN A 359 5.43 3.29 -8.63
C ASN A 359 3.94 3.64 -8.79
N VAL A 360 3.13 3.50 -7.74
CA VAL A 360 1.73 3.92 -7.72
C VAL A 360 1.59 5.44 -7.85
N ALA A 361 2.43 6.22 -7.17
CA ALA A 361 2.42 7.69 -7.24
C ALA A 361 2.72 8.18 -8.67
N GLY A 362 3.70 7.57 -9.34
CA GLY A 362 3.99 7.83 -10.75
C GLY A 362 2.81 7.47 -11.66
N ALA A 363 2.20 6.30 -11.47
CA ALA A 363 1.01 5.90 -12.23
C ALA A 363 -0.14 6.91 -12.09
N ILE A 364 -0.42 7.37 -10.85
CA ILE A 364 -1.45 8.40 -10.59
C ILE A 364 -1.09 9.70 -11.32
N ALA A 365 0.17 10.13 -11.29
CA ALA A 365 0.60 11.34 -11.99
C ALA A 365 0.38 11.22 -13.51
N VAL A 366 0.65 10.06 -14.11
CA VAL A 366 0.40 9.77 -15.52
C VAL A 366 -1.10 9.76 -15.83
N ILE A 367 -1.92 9.10 -15.01
CA ILE A 367 -3.40 9.07 -15.14
C ILE A 367 -3.96 10.50 -15.11
N MET A 368 -3.56 11.31 -14.13
CA MET A 368 -4.01 12.71 -14.00
C MET A 368 -3.50 13.60 -15.15
N SER A 369 -2.33 13.31 -15.73
CA SER A 369 -1.83 14.04 -16.89
C SER A 369 -2.57 13.67 -18.17
N ALA A 370 -3.05 12.43 -18.28
CA ALA A 370 -3.87 11.97 -19.43
C ALA A 370 -5.25 12.67 -19.46
N ASN A 371 -5.81 12.96 -18.30
CA ASN A 371 -7.06 13.70 -18.15
C ASN A 371 -7.02 14.61 -16.90
N PRO A 372 -6.63 15.88 -17.05
CA PRO A 372 -6.54 16.83 -15.93
C PRO A 372 -7.88 17.16 -15.24
N ALA A 373 -9.01 16.79 -15.82
CA ALA A 373 -10.34 17.02 -15.23
C ALA A 373 -10.71 16.00 -14.15
N LEU A 374 -10.02 14.87 -14.08
CA LEU A 374 -10.30 13.82 -13.10
C LEU A 374 -10.20 14.33 -11.67
N SER A 375 -11.16 13.95 -10.86
CA SER A 375 -11.10 14.09 -9.40
C SER A 375 -10.28 12.98 -8.76
N TRP A 376 -9.94 13.14 -7.48
CA TRP A 376 -9.33 12.10 -6.68
C TRP A 376 -10.18 10.80 -6.63
N LEU A 377 -11.51 10.97 -6.63
CA LEU A 377 -12.45 9.84 -6.60
C LEU A 377 -12.45 9.08 -7.92
N ASP A 378 -12.41 9.80 -9.05
CA ASP A 378 -12.29 9.19 -10.38
C ASP A 378 -11.01 8.38 -10.52
N VAL A 379 -9.87 8.91 -10.04
CA VAL A 379 -8.59 8.21 -10.08
C VAL A 379 -8.63 6.92 -9.24
N ARG A 380 -9.24 6.95 -8.05
CA ARG A 380 -9.45 5.74 -7.24
C ARG A 380 -10.32 4.72 -7.99
N ASN A 381 -11.40 5.17 -8.63
CA ASN A 381 -12.27 4.28 -9.41
C ASN A 381 -11.53 3.68 -10.64
N ILE A 382 -10.72 4.48 -11.33
CA ILE A 382 -9.90 4.01 -12.45
C ILE A 382 -8.95 2.91 -11.97
N LEU A 383 -8.20 3.13 -10.89
CA LEU A 383 -7.29 2.14 -10.34
C LEU A 383 -8.01 0.86 -9.91
N ALA A 384 -9.12 0.97 -9.18
CA ALA A 384 -9.91 -0.19 -8.75
C ALA A 384 -10.49 -0.99 -9.93
N THR A 385 -10.77 -0.32 -11.06
CA THR A 385 -11.40 -0.95 -12.24
C THR A 385 -10.37 -1.58 -13.18
N THR A 386 -9.15 -1.02 -13.26
CA THR A 386 -8.15 -1.39 -14.27
C THR A 386 -6.97 -2.18 -13.72
N SER A 387 -6.81 -2.27 -12.41
CA SER A 387 -5.77 -3.10 -11.81
C SER A 387 -5.93 -4.56 -12.21
N ARG A 388 -4.82 -5.18 -12.61
CA ARG A 388 -4.84 -6.55 -13.13
C ARG A 388 -4.60 -7.57 -12.02
N ARG A 389 -5.22 -8.71 -12.15
CA ARG A 389 -5.00 -9.85 -11.28
C ARG A 389 -3.64 -10.48 -11.56
N ILE A 390 -2.77 -10.51 -10.55
CA ILE A 390 -1.49 -11.21 -10.55
C ILE A 390 -1.55 -12.39 -9.59
N ASP A 391 -0.62 -13.32 -9.69
CA ASP A 391 -0.61 -14.54 -8.88
C ASP A 391 -2.01 -15.19 -8.81
N ALA A 392 -2.62 -15.35 -9.99
CA ALA A 392 -4.05 -15.56 -10.14
C ALA A 392 -4.55 -16.86 -9.49
N GLU A 393 -3.67 -17.85 -9.37
CA GLU A 393 -3.97 -19.17 -8.81
C GLU A 393 -3.58 -19.32 -7.33
N HIS A 394 -3.16 -18.21 -6.68
CA HIS A 394 -2.80 -18.26 -5.26
C HIS A 394 -3.99 -18.79 -4.42
N PRO A 395 -3.81 -19.88 -3.66
CA PRO A 395 -4.93 -20.54 -2.96
C PRO A 395 -5.43 -19.80 -1.72
N GLY A 396 -4.81 -18.66 -1.37
CA GLY A 396 -4.95 -18.04 -0.06
C GLY A 396 -4.09 -18.75 0.99
N VAL A 397 -4.36 -18.46 2.27
CA VAL A 397 -3.66 -19.10 3.40
C VAL A 397 -4.68 -19.64 4.38
N ALA A 398 -4.65 -20.95 4.60
CA ALA A 398 -5.46 -21.63 5.61
C ALA A 398 -4.60 -21.95 6.84
N LEU A 399 -5.05 -21.53 8.01
CA LEU A 399 -4.45 -21.88 9.30
C LEU A 399 -5.11 -23.14 9.83
N SER A 400 -4.31 -24.18 10.06
CA SER A 400 -4.77 -25.42 10.68
C SER A 400 -4.30 -25.47 12.13
N PHE A 401 -5.20 -25.69 13.06
CA PHE A 401 -4.90 -25.78 14.50
C PHE A 401 -5.82 -26.81 15.17
N LYS A 402 -5.51 -27.20 16.39
CA LYS A 402 -6.44 -27.97 17.23
C LYS A 402 -7.33 -27.00 17.98
N ASP A 403 -8.63 -27.25 17.96
CA ASP A 403 -9.54 -26.49 18.80
C ASP A 403 -9.43 -26.88 20.29
N SER A 404 -10.15 -26.15 21.15
CA SER A 404 -10.15 -26.39 22.61
C SER A 404 -10.68 -27.81 22.98
N GLU A 405 -11.34 -28.51 22.08
CA GLU A 405 -11.76 -29.90 22.26
C GLU A 405 -10.72 -30.91 21.75
N GLY A 406 -9.57 -30.44 21.22
CA GLY A 406 -8.49 -31.25 20.65
C GLY A 406 -8.74 -31.75 19.22
N LYS A 407 -9.79 -31.26 18.55
CA LYS A 407 -10.12 -31.61 17.18
C LYS A 407 -9.34 -30.73 16.20
N GLN A 408 -8.76 -31.36 15.17
CA GLN A 408 -8.11 -30.61 14.08
C GLN A 408 -9.16 -29.84 13.25
N VAL A 409 -8.99 -28.53 13.19
CA VAL A 409 -9.85 -27.61 12.44
C VAL A 409 -9.01 -26.74 11.50
N SER A 410 -9.65 -26.11 10.54
CA SER A 410 -8.99 -25.20 9.59
C SER A 410 -9.78 -23.90 9.44
N TYR A 411 -9.07 -22.79 9.45
CA TYR A 411 -9.60 -21.45 9.25
C TYR A 411 -8.95 -20.80 8.03
N GLN A 412 -9.75 -20.33 7.06
CA GLN A 412 -9.25 -19.57 5.91
C GLN A 412 -8.92 -18.14 6.35
N ALA A 413 -7.65 -17.90 6.65
CA ALA A 413 -7.18 -16.64 7.21
C ALA A 413 -6.90 -15.57 6.14
N ILE A 414 -6.51 -15.99 4.94
CA ILE A 414 -6.40 -15.13 3.76
C ILE A 414 -7.09 -15.88 2.62
N ASP A 415 -8.14 -15.28 2.08
CA ASP A 415 -8.87 -15.89 0.97
C ASP A 415 -8.05 -15.83 -0.33
N LYS A 416 -8.32 -16.76 -1.26
CA LYS A 416 -7.93 -16.60 -2.66
C LYS A 416 -8.58 -15.35 -3.25
N TRP A 417 -8.22 -14.98 -4.47
CA TRP A 417 -8.92 -13.91 -5.18
C TRP A 417 -10.44 -14.07 -5.08
N GLN A 418 -11.09 -13.05 -4.55
CA GLN A 418 -12.55 -12.99 -4.43
C GLN A 418 -13.11 -11.95 -5.38
N THR A 419 -14.33 -12.18 -5.86
CA THR A 419 -15.13 -11.17 -6.55
C THR A 419 -16.26 -10.79 -5.62
N ASN A 420 -16.33 -9.52 -5.23
CA ASN A 420 -17.38 -9.02 -4.36
C ASN A 420 -18.73 -8.91 -5.11
N ALA A 421 -19.79 -8.60 -4.40
CA ALA A 421 -21.15 -8.54 -4.99
C ALA A 421 -21.32 -7.43 -6.03
N ALA A 422 -20.43 -6.43 -6.08
CA ALA A 422 -20.41 -5.39 -7.09
C ALA A 422 -19.55 -5.73 -8.33
N GLY A 423 -18.91 -6.91 -8.34
CA GLY A 423 -18.08 -7.40 -9.45
C GLY A 423 -16.60 -6.98 -9.38
N TYR A 424 -16.17 -6.28 -8.33
CA TYR A 424 -14.76 -5.96 -8.14
C TYR A 424 -14.00 -7.15 -7.56
N GLN A 425 -12.81 -7.42 -8.12
CA GLN A 425 -11.91 -8.43 -7.57
C GLN A 425 -11.06 -7.84 -6.46
N TYR A 426 -10.79 -8.62 -5.43
CA TYR A 426 -9.97 -8.20 -4.30
C TYR A 426 -9.19 -9.36 -3.70
N HIS A 427 -7.98 -9.07 -3.22
CA HIS A 427 -7.12 -10.00 -2.48
C HIS A 427 -6.36 -9.26 -1.39
N ASN A 428 -6.28 -9.80 -0.17
CA ASN A 428 -5.58 -9.14 0.93
C ASN A 428 -4.08 -8.88 0.65
N PHE A 429 -3.47 -9.62 -0.27
CA PHE A 429 -2.09 -9.40 -0.70
C PHE A 429 -1.96 -8.22 -1.66
N TYR A 430 -2.91 -8.08 -2.59
CA TYR A 430 -2.76 -7.26 -3.78
C TYR A 430 -3.79 -6.13 -3.90
N GLY A 431 -4.72 -6.02 -2.94
CA GLY A 431 -5.83 -5.08 -3.06
C GLY A 431 -6.70 -5.41 -4.28
N PHE A 432 -7.03 -4.40 -5.09
CA PHE A 432 -7.71 -4.60 -6.38
C PHE A 432 -6.81 -5.25 -7.45
N GLY A 433 -5.50 -5.31 -7.22
CA GLY A 433 -4.53 -5.93 -8.11
C GLY A 433 -3.30 -5.07 -8.37
N ALA A 434 -2.45 -5.53 -9.27
CA ALA A 434 -1.31 -4.78 -9.77
C ALA A 434 -1.77 -3.63 -10.65
N VAL A 435 -1.23 -2.45 -10.42
CA VAL A 435 -1.51 -1.27 -11.26
C VAL A 435 -1.10 -1.56 -12.71
N ASP A 436 -2.03 -1.33 -13.63
CA ASP A 436 -1.83 -1.38 -15.08
C ASP A 436 -1.97 0.03 -15.65
N VAL A 437 -0.85 0.66 -15.97
CA VAL A 437 -0.82 2.06 -16.38
C VAL A 437 -1.47 2.26 -17.75
N ASP A 438 -1.22 1.38 -18.72
CA ASP A 438 -1.80 1.48 -20.05
C ASP A 438 -3.32 1.33 -20.01
N ALA A 439 -3.84 0.38 -19.25
CA ALA A 439 -5.28 0.21 -19.05
C ALA A 439 -5.90 1.42 -18.31
N ALA A 440 -5.23 1.91 -17.26
CA ALA A 440 -5.69 3.06 -16.48
C ALA A 440 -5.73 4.34 -17.32
N VAL A 441 -4.68 4.63 -18.10
CA VAL A 441 -4.62 5.81 -18.98
C VAL A 441 -5.65 5.70 -20.11
N ASN A 442 -5.82 4.51 -20.70
CA ASN A 442 -6.84 4.32 -21.71
C ASN A 442 -8.24 4.62 -21.19
N LEU A 443 -8.58 4.15 -19.98
CA LEU A 443 -9.85 4.49 -19.33
C LEU A 443 -9.92 5.99 -18.98
N ALA A 444 -8.86 6.57 -18.43
CA ALA A 444 -8.79 7.98 -18.00
C ALA A 444 -9.09 8.97 -19.13
N ARG A 445 -8.56 8.70 -20.35
CA ARG A 445 -8.73 9.57 -21.52
C ARG A 445 -10.18 9.74 -21.98
N PHE A 446 -11.02 8.76 -21.69
CA PHE A 446 -12.42 8.71 -22.10
C PHE A 446 -13.36 8.58 -20.89
N TYR A 447 -12.85 8.91 -19.70
CA TYR A 447 -13.62 8.74 -18.48
C TYR A 447 -14.77 9.75 -18.39
N ASP A 448 -15.98 9.25 -18.34
CA ASP A 448 -17.23 10.02 -18.33
C ASP A 448 -18.19 9.62 -17.20
N LYS A 449 -17.75 8.73 -16.28
CA LYS A 449 -18.59 8.29 -15.17
C LYS A 449 -18.88 9.43 -14.19
N ASN A 450 -20.16 9.61 -13.88
CA ASN A 450 -20.55 10.35 -12.70
C ASN A 450 -20.65 9.39 -11.52
N LEU A 451 -19.72 9.50 -10.59
CA LEU A 451 -19.68 8.63 -9.41
C LEU A 451 -20.64 9.07 -8.30
N GLY A 452 -21.29 10.23 -8.44
CA GLY A 452 -22.15 10.81 -7.42
C GLY A 452 -21.37 11.61 -6.37
N GLU A 453 -22.08 12.06 -5.34
CA GLU A 453 -21.51 12.85 -4.25
C GLU A 453 -20.85 11.94 -3.20
N PHE A 454 -19.59 12.24 -2.86
CA PHE A 454 -18.88 11.53 -1.80
C PHE A 454 -19.48 11.83 -0.43
N VAL A 455 -19.68 10.78 0.35
CA VAL A 455 -20.22 10.81 1.71
C VAL A 455 -19.30 10.06 2.66
N LYS A 456 -18.97 10.69 3.79
CA LYS A 456 -18.41 10.05 4.96
C LYS A 456 -19.49 10.04 6.05
N THR A 457 -19.92 8.86 6.49
CA THR A 457 -20.96 8.76 7.52
C THR A 457 -20.37 9.02 8.92
N ASP A 458 -21.22 9.35 9.86
CA ASP A 458 -20.86 9.26 11.27
C ASP A 458 -20.60 7.80 11.68
N ARG A 459 -19.89 7.62 12.78
CA ARG A 459 -19.71 6.30 13.39
C ARG A 459 -20.94 5.90 14.18
N VAL A 460 -21.33 4.65 14.06
CA VAL A 460 -22.40 4.05 14.84
C VAL A 460 -21.81 3.03 15.80
N LEU A 461 -21.96 3.26 17.11
CA LEU A 461 -21.50 2.34 18.13
C LEU A 461 -22.50 1.18 18.31
N VAL A 462 -21.97 -0.03 18.36
CA VAL A 462 -22.70 -1.28 18.62
C VAL A 462 -22.15 -1.92 19.89
N THR A 463 -22.96 -2.04 20.92
CA THR A 463 -22.63 -2.83 22.12
C THR A 463 -22.81 -4.30 21.80
N ALA A 464 -21.82 -5.13 22.10
CA ALA A 464 -21.85 -6.56 21.78
C ALA A 464 -21.91 -7.45 23.03
N GLU A 465 -20.99 -7.26 24.00
CA GLU A 465 -20.83 -8.10 25.19
C GLU A 465 -20.89 -9.60 24.87
N ALA A 466 -20.22 -10.01 23.77
CA ALA A 466 -20.24 -11.36 23.24
C ALA A 466 -18.96 -12.11 23.62
N GLU A 467 -19.10 -13.31 24.18
CA GLU A 467 -17.97 -14.19 24.53
C GLU A 467 -17.25 -14.71 23.28
N ILE A 468 -15.92 -14.66 23.31
CA ILE A 468 -15.02 -15.24 22.31
C ILE A 468 -14.48 -16.54 22.90
N PRO A 469 -14.98 -17.72 22.51
CA PRO A 469 -14.51 -18.98 23.06
C PRO A 469 -13.05 -19.24 22.67
N ASP A 470 -12.22 -19.66 23.66
CA ASP A 470 -10.83 -20.02 23.46
C ASP A 470 -10.69 -21.12 22.40
N GLY A 471 -9.84 -20.90 21.41
CA GLY A 471 -9.49 -21.86 20.38
C GLY A 471 -10.68 -22.44 19.63
N HIS A 472 -11.76 -21.72 19.40
CA HIS A 472 -12.97 -22.28 18.82
C HIS A 472 -13.52 -21.47 17.62
N LEU A 473 -13.78 -22.14 16.48
CA LEU A 473 -14.22 -21.51 15.23
C LEU A 473 -15.58 -20.82 15.28
N SER A 474 -16.43 -21.06 16.30
CA SER A 474 -17.71 -20.34 16.42
C SER A 474 -17.49 -18.84 16.58
N GLY A 475 -16.52 -18.45 17.42
CA GLY A 475 -16.21 -17.08 17.72
C GLY A 475 -17.38 -16.30 18.34
N ALA A 476 -17.14 -15.01 18.59
CA ALA A 476 -18.18 -14.04 18.91
C ALA A 476 -18.76 -13.44 17.62
N GLN A 477 -20.06 -13.15 17.60
CA GLN A 477 -20.75 -12.48 16.49
C GLN A 477 -21.58 -11.31 17.02
N SER A 478 -21.58 -10.19 16.27
CA SER A 478 -22.41 -9.03 16.54
C SER A 478 -22.87 -8.40 15.23
N THR A 479 -24.12 -7.97 15.16
CA THR A 479 -24.72 -7.44 13.94
C THR A 479 -25.13 -5.98 14.07
N PHE A 480 -25.13 -5.27 12.95
CA PHE A 480 -25.61 -3.91 12.78
C PHE A 480 -26.43 -3.79 11.52
N ASN A 481 -27.66 -3.30 11.61
CA ASN A 481 -28.49 -3.03 10.46
C ASN A 481 -28.37 -1.56 10.04
N ASN A 482 -27.84 -1.34 8.84
CA ASN A 482 -27.67 -0.01 8.25
C ASN A 482 -28.83 0.33 7.32
N ASP A 483 -29.50 1.46 7.57
CA ASP A 483 -30.63 1.92 6.76
C ASP A 483 -30.22 2.89 5.63
N GLN A 484 -28.96 3.35 5.61
CA GLN A 484 -28.49 4.35 4.64
C GLN A 484 -28.24 3.72 3.26
N GLU A 485 -28.85 4.30 2.23
CA GLU A 485 -28.57 3.97 0.84
C GLU A 485 -27.29 4.68 0.40
N LEU A 486 -26.21 3.93 0.20
CA LEU A 486 -24.88 4.41 -0.13
C LEU A 486 -24.14 3.33 -0.91
N THR A 487 -23.48 3.70 -2.00
CA THR A 487 -22.51 2.84 -2.69
C THR A 487 -21.17 2.95 -1.96
N VAL A 488 -20.66 1.82 -1.46
CA VAL A 488 -19.46 1.76 -0.60
C VAL A 488 -18.18 2.00 -1.39
N ASP A 489 -17.29 2.84 -0.87
CA ASP A 489 -15.88 2.96 -1.30
C ASP A 489 -14.94 2.28 -0.30
N ALA A 490 -15.26 2.34 0.99
CA ALA A 490 -14.58 1.59 2.04
C ALA A 490 -15.47 1.52 3.30
N VAL A 491 -15.19 0.52 4.13
CA VAL A 491 -15.79 0.41 5.47
C VAL A 491 -14.69 0.47 6.50
N GLN A 492 -14.91 1.26 7.55
CA GLN A 492 -13.97 1.41 8.65
C GLN A 492 -14.67 1.06 9.96
N ILE A 493 -14.07 0.18 10.73
CA ILE A 493 -14.55 -0.23 12.06
C ILE A 493 -13.53 0.14 13.13
N ARG A 494 -13.99 0.24 14.37
CA ARG A 494 -13.16 0.19 15.57
C ARG A 494 -13.70 -0.88 16.49
N VAL A 495 -12.81 -1.63 17.14
CA VAL A 495 -13.19 -2.72 18.03
C VAL A 495 -12.64 -2.48 19.43
N ASN A 496 -13.41 -2.92 20.42
CA ASN A 496 -13.03 -3.04 21.82
C ASN A 496 -13.17 -4.51 22.23
N ILE A 497 -12.04 -5.16 22.48
CA ILE A 497 -11.96 -6.59 22.78
C ILE A 497 -11.09 -6.79 24.02
N ASP A 498 -11.62 -7.47 25.02
CA ASP A 498 -10.83 -8.00 26.13
C ASP A 498 -10.31 -9.37 25.74
N HIS A 499 -8.99 -9.50 25.65
CA HIS A 499 -8.30 -10.75 25.34
C HIS A 499 -6.84 -10.68 25.76
N THR A 500 -6.27 -11.75 26.26
CA THR A 500 -4.88 -11.77 26.74
C THR A 500 -3.87 -11.92 25.61
N SER A 501 -4.29 -12.41 24.44
CA SER A 501 -3.45 -12.54 23.24
C SER A 501 -4.21 -12.13 21.99
N THR A 502 -4.02 -10.89 21.53
CA THR A 502 -4.65 -10.41 20.29
C THR A 502 -4.07 -11.04 19.03
N ARG A 503 -2.90 -11.69 19.12
CA ARG A 503 -2.27 -12.45 18.05
C ARG A 503 -3.11 -13.66 17.64
N ASP A 504 -3.89 -14.22 18.56
CA ASP A 504 -4.69 -15.42 18.32
C ASP A 504 -5.99 -15.10 17.58
N LEU A 505 -6.36 -13.81 17.55
CA LEU A 505 -7.63 -13.36 17.03
C LEU A 505 -7.62 -13.18 15.50
N ALA A 506 -8.62 -13.75 14.85
CA ALA A 506 -9.07 -13.36 13.51
C ALA A 506 -10.31 -12.47 13.64
N ILE A 507 -10.35 -11.36 12.88
CA ILE A 507 -11.51 -10.45 12.85
C ILE A 507 -12.02 -10.35 11.43
N GLU A 508 -13.31 -10.61 11.26
CA GLU A 508 -14.02 -10.61 9.98
C GLU A 508 -15.15 -9.59 9.99
N LEU A 509 -15.33 -8.92 8.87
CA LEU A 509 -16.51 -8.13 8.57
C LEU A 509 -17.23 -8.75 7.37
N ILE A 510 -18.54 -8.93 7.47
CA ILE A 510 -19.38 -9.52 6.42
C ILE A 510 -20.45 -8.50 6.03
N SER A 511 -20.56 -8.21 4.72
CA SER A 511 -21.53 -7.26 4.19
C SER A 511 -22.92 -7.87 4.08
N PRO A 512 -23.99 -7.05 3.90
CA PRO A 512 -25.34 -7.53 3.61
C PRO A 512 -25.43 -8.43 2.37
N SER A 513 -24.51 -8.27 1.43
CA SER A 513 -24.39 -9.08 0.21
C SER A 513 -23.67 -10.41 0.43
N GLY A 514 -23.18 -10.69 1.64
CA GLY A 514 -22.44 -11.90 1.99
C GLY A 514 -20.94 -11.85 1.65
N THR A 515 -20.41 -10.71 1.19
CA THR A 515 -18.96 -10.55 0.98
C THR A 515 -18.25 -10.55 2.34
N ARG A 516 -17.27 -11.44 2.49
CA ARG A 516 -16.45 -11.59 3.71
C ARG A 516 -15.11 -10.89 3.52
N SER A 517 -14.71 -10.08 4.49
CA SER A 517 -13.39 -9.46 4.58
C SER A 517 -12.72 -9.82 5.89
N VAL A 518 -11.58 -10.49 5.84
CA VAL A 518 -10.71 -10.68 7.01
C VAL A 518 -9.92 -9.40 7.22
N VAL A 519 -10.36 -8.58 8.17
CA VAL A 519 -9.77 -7.28 8.47
C VAL A 519 -8.56 -7.39 9.39
N MET A 520 -8.49 -8.42 10.22
CA MET A 520 -7.30 -8.79 10.99
C MET A 520 -7.06 -10.28 10.83
N THR A 521 -5.89 -10.63 10.30
CA THR A 521 -5.46 -12.02 10.20
C THR A 521 -4.97 -12.53 11.54
N PRO A 522 -5.23 -13.79 11.91
CA PRO A 522 -4.63 -14.38 13.10
C PRO A 522 -3.11 -14.50 12.92
N ARG A 523 -2.41 -14.75 14.00
CA ARG A 523 -0.93 -14.83 14.02
C ARG A 523 -0.26 -13.50 13.66
N THR A 524 -0.98 -12.38 13.83
CA THR A 524 -0.50 -11.03 13.53
C THR A 524 -0.18 -10.27 14.82
N GLY A 525 0.90 -9.49 14.84
CA GLY A 525 1.27 -8.64 15.97
C GLY A 525 2.14 -9.32 17.01
N THR A 526 2.06 -8.81 18.23
CA THR A 526 2.98 -9.23 19.30
C THR A 526 2.68 -10.62 19.83
N ILE A 527 3.76 -11.32 20.15
CA ILE A 527 3.79 -12.59 20.89
C ILE A 527 3.85 -12.39 22.42
N LEU A 528 4.08 -11.18 22.86
CA LEU A 528 4.00 -10.85 24.29
C LEU A 528 2.57 -10.44 24.61
N GLY A 529 1.98 -11.05 25.63
CA GLY A 529 0.63 -10.80 26.07
C GLY A 529 0.29 -9.31 26.08
N ASN A 530 -0.85 -8.96 25.57
CA ASN A 530 -1.34 -7.59 25.56
C ASN A 530 -2.74 -7.51 26.17
N ASN A 531 -3.17 -6.32 26.50
CA ASN A 531 -4.42 -6.08 27.22
C ASN A 531 -5.63 -5.95 26.29
N GLY A 532 -5.68 -6.74 25.22
CA GLY A 532 -6.77 -6.70 24.27
C GLY A 532 -6.64 -5.59 23.23
N MET A 533 -7.77 -5.24 22.62
CA MET A 533 -7.88 -4.15 21.64
C MET A 533 -8.80 -3.05 22.19
N GLN A 534 -8.33 -1.81 22.16
CA GLN A 534 -9.10 -0.64 22.62
C GLN A 534 -9.20 0.36 21.48
N ASN A 535 -10.41 0.66 21.03
CA ASN A 535 -10.67 1.55 19.90
C ASN A 535 -9.74 1.24 18.70
N THR A 536 -9.41 -0.03 18.48
CA THR A 536 -8.48 -0.43 17.41
C THR A 536 -9.17 -0.29 16.06
N GLN A 537 -8.68 0.63 15.24
CA GLN A 537 -9.27 0.95 13.94
C GLN A 537 -8.77 0.00 12.86
N MET A 538 -9.69 -0.42 11.98
CA MET A 538 -9.41 -1.24 10.80
C MET A 538 -10.20 -0.70 9.61
N LEU A 539 -9.63 -0.83 8.41
CA LEU A 539 -10.23 -0.41 7.15
C LEU A 539 -10.31 -1.58 6.18
N SER A 540 -11.39 -1.66 5.41
CA SER A 540 -11.52 -2.61 4.31
C SER A 540 -12.04 -1.94 3.05
N HIS A 541 -11.35 -2.20 1.92
CA HIS A 541 -11.78 -1.85 0.56
C HIS A 541 -12.51 -2.99 -0.14
N HIS A 542 -12.63 -4.15 0.48
CA HIS A 542 -13.21 -5.35 -0.13
C HIS A 542 -14.67 -5.17 -0.59
N PHE A 543 -15.41 -4.26 0.06
CA PHE A 543 -16.82 -3.98 -0.21
C PHE A 543 -17.06 -2.89 -1.26
N TYR A 544 -16.00 -2.47 -1.99
CA TYR A 544 -16.06 -1.38 -2.96
C TYR A 544 -17.16 -1.63 -4.00
N GLY A 545 -18.04 -0.64 -4.19
CA GLY A 545 -19.16 -0.70 -5.14
C GLY A 545 -20.42 -1.39 -4.62
N GLU A 546 -20.38 -2.07 -3.46
CA GLU A 546 -21.55 -2.70 -2.86
C GLU A 546 -22.50 -1.68 -2.23
N GLN A 547 -23.74 -2.08 -1.95
CA GLN A 547 -24.70 -1.26 -1.21
C GLN A 547 -24.47 -1.38 0.29
N ALA A 548 -24.41 -0.25 0.98
CA ALA A 548 -24.20 -0.23 2.43
C ALA A 548 -25.42 -0.66 3.23
N LYS A 549 -26.64 -0.55 2.66
CA LYS A 549 -27.90 -0.85 3.33
C LYS A 549 -28.09 -2.34 3.61
N GLY A 550 -28.43 -2.65 4.84
CA GLY A 550 -28.72 -4.03 5.30
C GLY A 550 -27.89 -4.43 6.52
N GLU A 551 -27.88 -5.72 6.83
CA GLU A 551 -27.23 -6.27 8.00
C GLU A 551 -25.74 -6.52 7.77
N TRP A 552 -24.90 -5.89 8.58
CA TRP A 552 -23.45 -6.08 8.66
C TRP A 552 -23.12 -6.95 9.87
N THR A 553 -22.26 -7.95 9.70
CA THR A 553 -21.85 -8.86 10.77
C THR A 553 -20.36 -8.69 11.05
N LEU A 554 -20.01 -8.37 12.29
CA LEU A 554 -18.64 -8.50 12.82
C LEU A 554 -18.53 -9.87 13.48
N ARG A 555 -17.42 -10.57 13.19
CA ARG A 555 -17.10 -11.85 13.80
C ARG A 555 -15.66 -11.83 14.30
N VAL A 556 -15.44 -12.29 15.55
CA VAL A 556 -14.12 -12.39 16.18
C VAL A 556 -13.91 -13.84 16.61
N ILE A 557 -12.80 -14.43 16.17
CA ILE A 557 -12.49 -15.86 16.35
C ILE A 557 -11.13 -15.98 17.01
N ASP A 558 -11.06 -16.73 18.11
CA ASP A 558 -9.79 -17.20 18.67
C ASP A 558 -9.37 -18.46 17.91
N THR A 559 -8.15 -18.46 17.39
CA THR A 559 -7.61 -19.53 16.54
C THR A 559 -6.45 -20.29 17.19
N ALA A 560 -6.21 -20.10 18.48
CA ALA A 560 -5.11 -20.76 19.20
C ALA A 560 -5.62 -21.51 20.41
N SER A 561 -5.10 -22.70 20.65
CA SER A 561 -5.30 -23.52 21.83
C SER A 561 -3.99 -24.17 22.33
N GLU A 562 -2.86 -23.87 21.68
CA GLU A 562 -1.54 -24.44 21.99
C GLU A 562 -0.47 -23.34 22.05
N ASP A 563 0.60 -23.60 22.80
CA ASP A 563 1.81 -22.75 22.84
C ASP A 563 2.46 -22.65 21.45
N GLU A 564 3.06 -21.52 21.13
CA GLU A 564 3.74 -21.29 19.86
C GLU A 564 5.22 -20.91 20.07
N ALA A 565 6.13 -21.64 19.40
CA ALA A 565 7.56 -21.35 19.45
C ALA A 565 7.96 -20.32 18.40
N TYR A 566 8.88 -19.43 18.76
CA TYR A 566 9.43 -18.42 17.86
C TYR A 566 10.93 -18.18 18.14
N ILE A 567 11.59 -17.50 17.20
CA ILE A 567 13.02 -17.19 17.25
C ILE A 567 13.20 -15.68 17.33
N PHE A 568 14.06 -15.25 18.25
CA PHE A 568 14.55 -13.89 18.36
C PHE A 568 16.04 -13.82 17.99
N ASP A 569 16.39 -12.99 17.00
CA ASP A 569 17.75 -12.66 16.59
C ASP A 569 18.11 -11.27 17.11
N PRO A 570 18.97 -11.15 18.12
CA PRO A 570 19.28 -9.86 18.73
C PRO A 570 20.08 -8.91 17.84
N ARG A 571 20.46 -9.30 16.63
CA ARG A 571 21.29 -8.51 15.69
C ARG A 571 22.62 -8.00 16.25
N THR A 572 22.99 -8.44 17.40
CA THR A 572 24.29 -8.11 18.00
C THR A 572 25.31 -9.09 17.47
N SER A 573 26.38 -8.61 16.85
CA SER A 573 27.42 -9.47 16.27
C SER A 573 27.97 -10.43 17.31
N GLY A 574 27.75 -11.73 17.07
CA GLY A 574 28.21 -12.80 17.93
C GLY A 574 27.22 -13.34 18.95
N GLU A 575 26.05 -12.71 19.12
CA GLU A 575 25.01 -13.26 19.97
C GLU A 575 24.20 -14.32 19.20
N PRO A 576 23.95 -15.50 19.81
CA PRO A 576 23.15 -16.55 19.18
C PRO A 576 21.67 -16.17 19.14
N ASN A 577 20.94 -16.76 18.20
CA ASN A 577 19.48 -16.73 18.19
C ASN A 577 18.91 -17.36 19.47
N VAL A 578 17.84 -16.77 19.98
CA VAL A 578 17.16 -17.23 21.20
C VAL A 578 15.81 -17.83 20.83
N ASN A 579 15.62 -19.10 21.23
CA ASN A 579 14.32 -19.76 21.11
C ASN A 579 13.43 -19.35 22.27
N MET A 580 12.24 -18.87 21.96
CA MET A 580 11.26 -18.39 22.89
C MET A 580 9.91 -19.09 22.66
N VAL A 581 9.01 -19.01 23.64
CA VAL A 581 7.68 -19.63 23.55
C VAL A 581 6.64 -18.62 23.96
N HIS A 582 5.66 -18.39 23.06
CA HIS A 582 4.42 -17.71 23.39
C HIS A 582 3.48 -18.72 24.04
N ARG A 583 3.06 -18.45 25.27
CA ARG A 583 2.11 -19.29 26.00
C ARG A 583 0.70 -18.97 25.59
N ASN A 584 -0.04 -20.00 25.18
CA ASN A 584 -1.48 -19.85 25.00
C ASN A 584 -2.17 -19.57 26.35
N ASN A 585 -3.24 -18.82 26.31
CA ASN A 585 -4.17 -18.75 27.42
C ASN A 585 -5.36 -19.71 27.14
N THR A 586 -6.08 -20.10 28.18
CA THR A 586 -7.26 -20.96 28.09
C THR A 586 -8.52 -20.21 28.52
N GLU A 587 -8.47 -18.88 28.59
CA GLU A 587 -9.58 -18.03 29.03
C GLU A 587 -10.31 -17.48 27.80
N ASN A 588 -11.65 -17.49 27.86
CA ASN A 588 -12.48 -16.86 26.84
C ASN A 588 -12.25 -15.34 26.82
N GLY A 589 -12.17 -14.77 25.63
CA GLY A 589 -12.19 -13.32 25.45
C GLY A 589 -13.61 -12.76 25.42
N VAL A 590 -13.73 -11.43 25.33
CA VAL A 590 -15.02 -10.74 25.19
C VAL A 590 -14.94 -9.64 24.16
N LEU A 591 -15.78 -9.71 23.12
CA LEU A 591 -16.07 -8.58 22.25
C LEU A 591 -17.02 -7.63 22.98
N LYS A 592 -16.49 -6.52 23.51
CA LYS A 592 -17.28 -5.53 24.28
C LYS A 592 -18.17 -4.69 23.40
N SER A 593 -17.57 -4.08 22.40
CA SER A 593 -18.25 -3.19 21.47
C SER A 593 -17.45 -3.01 20.20
N TRP A 594 -18.11 -2.48 19.19
CA TRP A 594 -17.47 -2.02 17.97
C TRP A 594 -18.23 -0.83 17.41
N ASP A 595 -17.60 -0.06 16.56
CA ASP A 595 -18.27 0.96 15.77
C ASP A 595 -18.01 0.74 14.29
N ILE A 596 -18.88 1.30 13.44
CA ILE A 596 -18.79 1.21 11.99
C ILE A 596 -19.07 2.58 11.37
N ARG A 597 -18.34 2.93 10.32
CA ARG A 597 -18.68 4.02 9.41
C ARG A 597 -18.36 3.63 7.97
N PHE A 598 -19.03 4.30 7.06
CA PHE A 598 -18.90 4.11 5.63
C PHE A 598 -18.30 5.34 4.97
N PHE A 599 -17.43 5.09 4.01
CA PHE A 599 -17.01 6.03 2.99
C PHE A 599 -17.65 5.56 1.69
N GLY A 600 -18.32 6.44 0.96
CA GLY A 600 -19.05 6.00 -0.23
C GLY A 600 -19.71 7.15 -0.97
N ARG A 601 -20.70 6.84 -1.79
CA ARG A 601 -21.28 7.77 -2.76
C ARG A 601 -22.81 7.64 -2.81
N LYS A 602 -23.49 8.80 -3.03
CA LYS A 602 -24.94 8.90 -3.30
C LYS A 602 -25.22 9.25 -4.75
#